data_77c5d79c857ffd917c2581cdf853f561
#
_entry.id   77c5d79c857ffd917c2581cdf853f561
#
_cell.length_a   1.000
_cell.length_b   1.000
_cell.length_c   1.000
_cell.angle_alpha   90.00
_cell.angle_beta   90.00
_cell.angle_gamma   90.00
#
_symmetry.space_group_name_H-M   'P 1'
#
loop_
_entity.id
_entity.type
_entity.pdbx_description
1 polymer ?
#
loop_
_entity_poly.entity_id
_entity_poly.type
_entity_poly.pdbx_seq_one_letter_code
_entity_poly.pdbx_strand_id
1 'polypeptide(L)'
;MKLKSIVALLGLTACSGAFADPFVDNSAAPSTINVVANGEQSLQTIADSAFGAGHINVDTGQSSAGLFSATTPSFATSVPTLIAEFTANANTQSFGIWFGTDTSNKVQYDILLGGAVSHSFVGIGIDNGTLKISSGEDCGLKYNCGTFSNALINPNSFGFFFKPSPSGPTYYSLDQLNSDPRQDRFVAFQDGASTNWLFAYEDGDAVSGDFDYNDMAVKVESITAVPEPETYALMLAGLGAMGFVARRRKTR
;
A
#
# COMPACT_ATOMS: atom_id res chain seq x y z
N MET A 1 42.40 50.62 -0.86
CA MET A 1 42.14 49.52 0.09
C MET A 1 41.36 48.42 -0.65
N LYS A 2 42.02 47.27 -0.98
CA LYS A 2 41.40 46.21 -1.80
C LYS A 2 40.76 45.21 -0.86
N LEU A 3 39.45 45.07 -0.89
CA LEU A 3 38.71 44.10 -0.11
C LEU A 3 38.83 42.74 -0.80
N LYS A 4 39.49 41.77 -0.18
CA LYS A 4 39.60 40.41 -0.67
C LYS A 4 38.33 39.63 -0.27
N SER A 5 37.57 39.20 -1.27
CA SER A 5 36.43 38.30 -1.09
C SER A 5 36.96 36.91 -0.70
N ILE A 6 36.66 36.48 0.50
CA ILE A 6 36.84 35.09 0.93
C ILE A 6 35.61 34.31 0.51
N VAL A 7 35.77 33.45 -0.48
CA VAL A 7 34.74 32.45 -0.84
C VAL A 7 34.96 31.24 0.10
N ALA A 8 34.10 31.13 1.10
CA ALA A 8 34.05 29.91 1.92
C ALA A 8 33.32 28.80 1.14
N LEU A 9 34.09 27.86 0.65
CA LEU A 9 33.60 26.64 0.06
C LEU A 9 33.17 25.70 1.21
N LEU A 10 31.87 25.65 1.53
CA LEU A 10 31.33 24.64 2.42
C LEU A 10 31.36 23.30 1.68
N GLY A 11 32.35 22.48 1.99
CA GLY A 11 32.39 21.09 1.59
C GLY A 11 31.30 20.33 2.33
N LEU A 12 30.24 19.95 1.63
CA LEU A 12 29.33 18.90 2.08
C LEU A 12 30.11 17.58 2.00
N THR A 13 30.65 17.12 3.11
CA THR A 13 31.05 15.73 3.26
C THR A 13 29.76 14.90 3.30
N ALA A 14 29.42 14.29 2.17
CA ALA A 14 28.43 13.22 2.14
C ALA A 14 28.97 12.07 2.98
N CYS A 15 28.45 11.91 4.20
CA CYS A 15 28.58 10.68 4.94
C CYS A 15 27.82 9.61 4.15
N SER A 16 28.54 8.79 3.38
CA SER A 16 28.02 7.55 2.81
C SER A 16 27.93 6.52 3.94
N GLY A 17 26.99 6.69 4.85
CA GLY A 17 26.45 5.59 5.59
C GLY A 17 25.68 4.73 4.56
N ALA A 18 25.93 3.44 4.55
CA ALA A 18 25.09 2.50 3.84
C ALA A 18 23.70 2.55 4.50
N PHE A 19 22.87 3.48 4.07
CA PHE A 19 21.44 3.40 4.31
C PHE A 19 20.99 2.21 3.47
N ALA A 20 20.36 1.20 4.10
CA ALA A 20 19.51 0.28 3.37
C ALA A 20 18.65 1.14 2.44
N ASP A 21 18.58 0.74 1.17
CA ASP A 21 17.83 1.51 0.16
C ASP A 21 16.41 1.70 0.70
N PRO A 22 15.98 2.92 1.00
CA PRO A 22 14.64 3.12 1.48
C PRO A 22 13.70 2.61 0.40
N PHE A 23 12.58 2.03 0.80
CA PHE A 23 11.55 1.65 -0.14
C PHE A 23 11.24 2.85 -1.03
N VAL A 24 11.48 2.71 -2.31
CA VAL A 24 11.03 3.66 -3.34
C VAL A 24 9.77 3.07 -3.90
N ASP A 25 8.66 3.75 -3.72
CA ASP A 25 7.41 3.35 -4.34
C ASP A 25 7.53 3.69 -5.83
N ASN A 26 7.92 2.71 -6.62
CA ASN A 26 8.02 2.80 -8.07
C ASN A 26 6.81 2.09 -8.69
N SER A 27 5.61 2.30 -8.16
CA SER A 27 4.47 1.76 -8.88
C SER A 27 4.50 2.31 -10.30
N ALA A 28 4.60 1.39 -11.23
CA ALA A 28 4.57 1.68 -12.66
C ALA A 28 3.25 2.39 -13.02
N ALA A 29 3.14 2.84 -14.24
CA ALA A 29 1.91 3.40 -14.80
C ALA A 29 0.69 2.55 -14.40
N PRO A 30 -0.48 3.17 -14.20
CA PRO A 30 -1.70 2.46 -13.78
C PRO A 30 -1.93 1.22 -14.62
N SER A 31 -2.21 0.10 -13.97
CA SER A 31 -2.57 -1.14 -14.64
C SER A 31 -3.84 -0.95 -15.46
N THR A 32 -3.87 -1.52 -16.66
CA THR A 32 -5.09 -1.54 -17.46
C THR A 32 -6.03 -2.58 -16.85
N ILE A 33 -7.22 -2.17 -16.46
CA ILE A 33 -8.26 -3.06 -15.96
C ILE A 33 -9.08 -3.53 -17.16
N ASN A 34 -9.12 -4.84 -17.36
CA ASN A 34 -9.86 -5.42 -18.46
C ASN A 34 -11.37 -5.51 -18.14
N VAL A 35 -12.17 -5.58 -19.18
CA VAL A 35 -13.60 -5.82 -19.03
C VAL A 35 -13.83 -7.28 -18.67
N VAL A 36 -14.61 -7.49 -17.62
CA VAL A 36 -14.96 -8.80 -17.08
C VAL A 36 -15.47 -9.76 -18.15
N ALA A 37 -14.92 -10.96 -18.15
CA ALA A 37 -15.41 -12.10 -18.92
C ALA A 37 -16.35 -12.96 -18.05
N ASN A 38 -17.31 -13.64 -18.70
CA ASN A 38 -18.07 -14.76 -18.12
C ASN A 38 -19.09 -14.48 -17.00
N GLY A 39 -19.60 -13.25 -16.85
CA GLY A 39 -20.70 -12.97 -15.92
C GLY A 39 -20.29 -12.73 -14.46
N GLU A 40 -19.02 -12.53 -14.22
CA GLU A 40 -18.47 -12.04 -12.94
C GLU A 40 -18.83 -10.57 -12.74
N GLN A 41 -18.67 -10.07 -11.52
CA GLN A 41 -18.86 -8.63 -11.26
C GLN A 41 -17.61 -7.86 -11.65
N SER A 42 -17.80 -6.77 -12.39
CA SER A 42 -16.67 -5.88 -12.68
C SER A 42 -16.15 -5.20 -11.41
N LEU A 43 -14.87 -4.86 -11.40
CA LEU A 43 -14.26 -4.12 -10.30
C LEU A 43 -15.00 -2.79 -10.04
N GLN A 44 -15.51 -2.11 -11.09
CA GLN A 44 -16.34 -0.91 -10.91
C GLN A 44 -17.63 -1.21 -10.15
N THR A 45 -18.29 -2.35 -10.43
CA THR A 45 -19.52 -2.74 -9.71
C THR A 45 -19.22 -3.03 -8.24
N ILE A 46 -18.07 -3.66 -7.95
CA ILE A 46 -17.60 -3.92 -6.58
C ILE A 46 -17.32 -2.60 -5.86
N ALA A 47 -16.61 -1.66 -6.51
CA ALA A 47 -16.32 -0.34 -5.97
C ALA A 47 -17.60 0.45 -5.66
N ASP A 48 -18.55 0.47 -6.59
CA ASP A 48 -19.85 1.15 -6.43
C ASP A 48 -20.68 0.55 -5.28
N SER A 49 -20.62 -0.76 -5.12
CA SER A 49 -21.29 -1.45 -4.01
C SER A 49 -20.68 -1.11 -2.65
N ALA A 50 -19.37 -0.97 -2.58
CA ALA A 50 -18.64 -0.76 -1.34
C ALA A 50 -18.63 0.70 -0.85
N PHE A 51 -18.65 1.65 -1.79
CA PHE A 51 -18.45 3.08 -1.51
C PHE A 51 -19.60 3.95 -1.97
N GLY A 52 -20.47 3.44 -2.82
CA GLY A 52 -21.50 4.20 -3.52
C GLY A 52 -21.08 4.56 -4.95
N ALA A 53 -22.05 4.61 -5.84
CA ALA A 53 -21.83 4.86 -7.27
C ALA A 53 -21.12 6.19 -7.49
N GLY A 54 -20.04 6.15 -8.27
CA GLY A 54 -19.25 7.33 -8.66
C GLY A 54 -18.25 7.82 -7.63
N HIS A 55 -18.09 7.18 -6.49
CA HIS A 55 -17.06 7.50 -5.49
C HIS A 55 -15.66 7.13 -5.99
N ILE A 56 -15.51 5.95 -6.57
CA ILE A 56 -14.27 5.45 -7.16
C ILE A 56 -14.52 5.25 -8.66
N ASN A 57 -13.61 5.74 -9.49
CA ASN A 57 -13.54 5.40 -10.91
C ASN A 57 -12.33 4.52 -11.13
N VAL A 58 -12.56 3.25 -11.46
CA VAL A 58 -11.49 2.26 -11.57
C VAL A 58 -10.57 2.48 -12.77
N ASP A 59 -11.02 3.18 -13.81
CA ASP A 59 -10.21 3.45 -15.00
C ASP A 59 -9.22 4.62 -14.80
N THR A 60 -9.54 5.56 -13.91
CA THR A 60 -8.78 6.82 -13.77
C THR A 60 -8.35 7.14 -12.35
N GLY A 61 -8.86 6.41 -11.36
CA GLY A 61 -8.66 6.68 -9.94
C GLY A 61 -7.61 5.82 -9.26
N GLN A 62 -6.83 5.04 -10.00
CA GLN A 62 -5.78 4.22 -9.42
C GLN A 62 -4.74 5.08 -8.71
N SER A 63 -4.35 4.62 -7.52
CA SER A 63 -3.27 5.20 -6.72
C SER A 63 -1.99 4.40 -6.94
N SER A 64 -0.86 5.09 -6.96
CA SER A 64 0.47 4.48 -6.97
C SER A 64 0.98 4.11 -5.57
N ALA A 65 0.16 4.26 -4.53
CA ALA A 65 0.61 4.02 -3.16
C ALA A 65 0.81 2.53 -2.88
N GLY A 66 2.04 2.16 -2.54
CA GLY A 66 2.41 0.80 -2.09
C GLY A 66 2.62 0.69 -0.58
N LEU A 67 2.81 1.84 0.10
CA LEU A 67 2.99 1.94 1.54
C LEU A 67 1.91 2.81 2.17
N PHE A 68 1.52 2.42 3.38
CA PHE A 68 0.44 3.04 4.13
C PHE A 68 0.83 3.33 5.58
N SER A 69 0.12 4.26 6.19
CA SER A 69 0.18 4.55 7.62
C SER A 69 -1.22 4.53 8.23
N ALA A 70 -1.33 4.08 9.47
CA ALA A 70 -2.57 4.17 10.23
C ALA A 70 -2.86 5.62 10.61
N THR A 71 -4.11 6.06 10.47
CA THR A 71 -4.52 7.44 10.80
C THR A 71 -4.58 7.71 12.29
N THR A 72 -4.75 6.66 13.08
CA THR A 72 -4.69 6.72 14.55
C THR A 72 -3.84 5.54 15.05
N PRO A 73 -2.85 5.78 15.92
CA PRO A 73 -1.93 4.74 16.39
C PRO A 73 -2.51 3.79 17.43
N SER A 74 -3.81 3.78 17.70
CA SER A 74 -4.40 2.92 18.72
C SER A 74 -5.34 1.86 18.13
N PHE A 75 -5.39 0.73 18.80
CA PHE A 75 -6.06 -0.57 18.53
C PHE A 75 -7.48 -0.59 17.93
N ALA A 76 -7.94 0.40 17.18
CA ALA A 76 -9.33 0.43 16.72
C ALA A 76 -9.51 0.94 15.29
N THR A 77 -8.50 0.94 14.41
CA THR A 77 -8.54 1.91 13.34
C THR A 77 -8.54 1.42 11.93
N SER A 78 -8.17 0.20 11.66
CA SER A 78 -8.32 -0.37 10.32
C SER A 78 -9.19 -1.60 10.39
N VAL A 79 -10.23 -1.64 9.59
CA VAL A 79 -11.12 -2.79 9.47
C VAL A 79 -11.05 -3.25 8.01
N PRO A 80 -10.15 -4.19 7.65
CA PRO A 80 -10.22 -4.83 6.35
C PRO A 80 -11.57 -5.54 6.25
N THR A 81 -12.32 -5.20 5.22
CA THR A 81 -13.58 -5.86 4.90
C THR A 81 -13.41 -6.52 3.54
N LEU A 82 -13.50 -7.84 3.49
CA LEU A 82 -13.58 -8.55 2.22
C LEU A 82 -14.93 -8.23 1.59
N ILE A 83 -14.90 -7.56 0.43
CA ILE A 83 -16.10 -7.13 -0.27
C ILE A 83 -16.57 -8.19 -1.27
N ALA A 84 -15.61 -8.74 -2.00
CA ALA A 84 -15.89 -9.75 -3.00
C ALA A 84 -14.65 -10.65 -3.17
N GLU A 85 -14.89 -11.91 -3.46
CA GLU A 85 -13.89 -12.88 -3.83
C GLU A 85 -14.49 -13.75 -4.94
N PHE A 86 -13.89 -13.70 -6.13
CA PHE A 86 -14.42 -14.33 -7.35
C PHE A 86 -13.40 -15.28 -7.99
N THR A 87 -12.60 -15.96 -7.22
CA THR A 87 -11.56 -16.83 -7.74
C THR A 87 -11.88 -18.30 -7.61
N ALA A 88 -11.32 -19.12 -8.48
CA ALA A 88 -11.35 -20.57 -8.34
C ALA A 88 -10.61 -21.06 -7.08
N ASN A 89 -9.75 -20.26 -6.49
CA ASN A 89 -8.92 -20.56 -5.33
C ASN A 89 -9.42 -19.94 -4.01
N ALA A 90 -10.65 -19.47 -3.95
CA ALA A 90 -11.26 -18.78 -2.81
C ALA A 90 -10.97 -19.42 -1.44
N ASN A 91 -10.92 -20.76 -1.38
CA ASN A 91 -10.66 -21.49 -0.15
C ASN A 91 -9.18 -21.51 0.28
N THR A 92 -8.26 -21.01 -0.55
CA THR A 92 -6.81 -21.09 -0.32
C THR A 92 -6.12 -19.75 -0.37
N GLN A 93 -6.81 -18.72 -0.85
CA GLN A 93 -6.27 -17.36 -0.93
C GLN A 93 -6.16 -16.71 0.44
N SER A 94 -5.19 -15.83 0.63
CA SER A 94 -5.09 -15.02 1.83
C SER A 94 -4.71 -13.58 1.51
N PHE A 95 -5.20 -12.68 2.35
CA PHE A 95 -4.83 -11.29 2.39
C PHE A 95 -4.15 -10.98 3.72
N GLY A 96 -3.09 -10.18 3.69
CA GLY A 96 -2.33 -9.88 4.89
C GLY A 96 -1.66 -8.52 4.88
N ILE A 97 -0.98 -8.24 5.98
CA ILE A 97 -0.21 -7.03 6.21
C ILE A 97 1.28 -7.39 6.38
N TRP A 98 2.15 -6.55 5.87
CA TRP A 98 3.58 -6.69 6.07
C TRP A 98 4.18 -5.41 6.63
N PHE A 99 5.28 -5.57 7.37
CA PHE A 99 6.09 -4.50 7.94
C PHE A 99 7.54 -4.76 7.60
N GLY A 100 8.29 -3.71 7.37
CA GLY A 100 9.72 -3.85 7.08
C GLY A 100 10.42 -2.52 6.93
N THR A 101 11.73 -2.60 6.82
CA THR A 101 12.62 -1.45 6.59
C THR A 101 13.23 -1.47 5.19
N ASP A 102 13.29 -2.65 4.59
CA ASP A 102 13.87 -2.90 3.27
C ASP A 102 13.38 -4.25 2.72
N THR A 103 13.73 -4.57 1.50
CA THR A 103 13.31 -5.80 0.80
C THR A 103 13.74 -7.09 1.50
N SER A 104 14.82 -7.06 2.29
CA SER A 104 15.39 -8.23 2.98
C SER A 104 14.92 -8.36 4.42
N ASN A 105 14.49 -7.27 5.04
CA ASN A 105 14.12 -7.22 6.46
C ASN A 105 12.63 -6.88 6.60
N LYS A 106 11.78 -7.90 6.52
CA LYS A 106 10.32 -7.77 6.62
C LYS A 106 9.70 -8.91 7.39
N VAL A 107 8.53 -8.65 7.96
CA VAL A 107 7.65 -9.65 8.58
C VAL A 107 6.25 -9.55 7.99
N GLN A 108 5.53 -10.65 7.97
CA GLN A 108 4.23 -10.78 7.33
C GLN A 108 3.25 -11.47 8.28
N TYR A 109 2.01 -11.00 8.24
CA TYR A 109 0.91 -11.57 9.01
C TYR A 109 -0.31 -11.69 8.11
N ASP A 110 -0.79 -12.91 7.90
CA ASP A 110 -2.07 -13.13 7.24
C ASP A 110 -3.17 -12.51 8.10
N ILE A 111 -4.15 -11.88 7.49
CA ILE A 111 -5.32 -11.28 8.14
C ILE A 111 -6.55 -12.10 7.80
N LEU A 112 -6.86 -12.20 6.50
CA LEU A 112 -7.92 -13.04 5.95
C LEU A 112 -7.26 -14.33 5.47
N LEU A 113 -7.81 -15.45 5.91
CA LEU A 113 -7.39 -16.79 5.51
C LEU A 113 -8.34 -17.31 4.43
N GLY A 114 -7.94 -18.36 3.72
CA GLY A 114 -8.78 -19.00 2.72
C GLY A 114 -10.16 -19.36 3.26
N GLY A 115 -11.20 -19.13 2.45
CA GLY A 115 -12.60 -19.35 2.81
C GLY A 115 -13.25 -18.19 3.57
N ALA A 116 -12.60 -17.03 3.71
CA ALA A 116 -13.28 -15.80 4.13
C ALA A 116 -14.39 -15.49 3.13
N VAL A 117 -15.56 -15.13 3.65
CA VAL A 117 -16.73 -14.86 2.83
C VAL A 117 -16.89 -13.36 2.57
N SER A 118 -17.54 -13.02 1.46
CA SER A 118 -17.92 -11.65 1.15
C SER A 118 -18.62 -10.98 2.33
N HIS A 119 -18.33 -9.70 2.58
CA HIS A 119 -18.83 -8.88 3.68
C HIS A 119 -18.37 -9.31 5.09
N SER A 120 -17.38 -10.17 5.18
CA SER A 120 -16.71 -10.44 6.45
C SER A 120 -15.82 -9.27 6.87
N PHE A 121 -15.72 -9.01 8.17
CA PHE A 121 -14.85 -7.93 8.66
C PHE A 121 -13.95 -8.40 9.79
N VAL A 122 -12.79 -7.79 9.86
CA VAL A 122 -11.80 -8.03 10.89
C VAL A 122 -11.20 -6.71 11.36
N GLY A 123 -11.05 -6.53 12.66
CA GLY A 123 -10.41 -5.36 13.26
C GLY A 123 -8.91 -5.55 13.34
N ILE A 124 -8.14 -4.54 12.91
CA ILE A 124 -6.70 -4.50 13.01
C ILE A 124 -6.29 -3.31 13.87
N GLY A 125 -5.49 -3.57 14.89
CA GLY A 125 -4.82 -2.55 15.66
C GLY A 125 -3.33 -2.64 15.47
N ILE A 126 -2.69 -1.51 15.17
CA ILE A 126 -1.24 -1.43 14.99
C ILE A 126 -0.69 -0.41 15.97
N ASP A 127 0.28 -0.83 16.76
CA ASP A 127 1.09 0.03 17.62
C ASP A 127 2.57 -0.32 17.40
N ASN A 128 3.47 0.50 17.89
CA ASN A 128 4.90 0.23 17.79
C ASN A 128 5.24 -1.12 18.40
N GLY A 129 5.72 -2.03 17.58
CA GLY A 129 6.09 -3.39 17.98
C GLY A 129 4.94 -4.36 18.18
N THR A 130 3.67 -3.97 17.98
CA THR A 130 2.51 -4.83 18.24
C THR A 130 1.45 -4.73 17.16
N LEU A 131 1.01 -5.89 16.66
CA LEU A 131 -0.14 -6.04 15.77
C LEU A 131 -1.21 -6.87 16.48
N LYS A 132 -2.43 -6.37 16.54
CA LYS A 132 -3.58 -7.09 17.03
C LYS A 132 -4.59 -7.30 15.90
N ILE A 133 -4.97 -8.55 15.67
CA ILE A 133 -6.01 -8.93 14.72
C ILE A 133 -7.18 -9.52 15.54
N SER A 134 -8.38 -9.02 15.33
CA SER A 134 -9.56 -9.43 16.08
C SER A 134 -10.79 -9.50 15.18
N SER A 135 -11.60 -10.53 15.35
CA SER A 135 -12.90 -10.70 14.71
C SER A 135 -13.93 -11.15 15.75
N GLY A 136 -15.19 -10.89 15.49
CA GLY A 136 -16.29 -11.41 16.29
C GLY A 136 -16.54 -12.90 16.10
N GLU A 137 -16.09 -13.47 14.96
CA GLU A 137 -16.38 -14.84 14.56
C GLU A 137 -15.18 -15.47 13.84
N ASP A 138 -15.16 -16.81 13.79
CA ASP A 138 -14.27 -17.61 12.92
C ASP A 138 -12.74 -17.37 13.05
N CYS A 139 -12.27 -16.93 14.23
CA CYS A 139 -10.85 -16.82 14.54
C CYS A 139 -10.14 -18.18 14.39
N GLY A 140 -9.04 -18.21 13.64
CA GLY A 140 -8.28 -19.42 13.34
C GLY A 140 -8.80 -20.26 12.16
N LEU A 141 -10.00 -19.93 11.65
CA LEU A 141 -10.56 -20.56 10.44
C LEU A 141 -10.53 -19.62 9.24
N LYS A 142 -11.11 -18.43 9.38
CA LYS A 142 -11.19 -17.41 8.33
C LYS A 142 -10.31 -16.20 8.62
N TYR A 143 -10.00 -15.98 9.90
CA TYR A 143 -9.20 -14.85 10.36
C TYR A 143 -8.06 -15.32 11.24
N ASN A 144 -6.89 -14.76 11.04
CA ASN A 144 -5.72 -15.03 11.85
C ASN A 144 -5.70 -14.14 13.10
N CYS A 145 -6.70 -14.34 13.98
CA CYS A 145 -6.82 -13.53 15.18
C CYS A 145 -5.66 -13.78 16.17
N GLY A 146 -5.21 -12.70 16.78
CA GLY A 146 -4.15 -12.80 17.78
C GLY A 146 -3.48 -11.45 18.05
N THR A 147 -2.52 -11.50 18.96
CA THR A 147 -1.59 -10.39 19.21
C THR A 147 -0.18 -10.85 18.87
N PHE A 148 0.45 -10.16 17.95
CA PHE A 148 1.77 -10.47 17.43
C PHE A 148 2.73 -9.37 17.84
N SER A 149 3.96 -9.74 18.24
CA SER A 149 4.98 -8.78 18.65
C SER A 149 6.23 -8.94 17.78
N ASN A 150 6.68 -7.84 17.19
CA ASN A 150 7.91 -7.78 16.40
C ASN A 150 8.38 -6.33 16.31
N ALA A 151 9.68 -6.10 16.44
CA ALA A 151 10.27 -4.76 16.38
C ALA A 151 10.04 -4.02 15.04
N LEU A 152 9.73 -4.74 13.96
CA LEU A 152 9.44 -4.16 12.65
C LEU A 152 8.01 -3.64 12.53
N ILE A 153 7.09 -4.00 13.43
CA ILE A 153 5.72 -3.51 13.41
C ILE A 153 5.70 -2.02 13.67
N ASN A 154 5.26 -1.25 12.68
CA ASN A 154 5.27 0.21 12.72
C ASN A 154 3.95 0.76 12.13
N PRO A 155 3.15 1.50 12.90
CA PRO A 155 1.89 2.07 12.41
C PRO A 155 2.08 3.16 11.34
N ASN A 156 3.29 3.71 11.21
CA ASN A 156 3.56 4.79 10.26
C ASN A 156 4.06 4.29 8.89
N SER A 157 4.35 2.97 8.76
CA SER A 157 4.81 2.40 7.49
C SER A 157 4.56 0.91 7.46
N PHE A 158 3.63 0.49 6.64
CA PHE A 158 3.30 -0.90 6.36
C PHE A 158 2.71 -1.02 4.96
N GLY A 159 2.63 -2.23 4.44
CA GLY A 159 1.92 -2.52 3.20
C GLY A 159 1.05 -3.75 3.34
N PHE A 160 0.39 -4.10 2.24
CA PHE A 160 -0.46 -5.27 2.18
C PHE A 160 0.12 -6.31 1.23
N PHE A 161 -0.32 -7.53 1.37
CA PHE A 161 0.02 -8.60 0.45
C PHE A 161 -1.16 -9.53 0.20
N PHE A 162 -1.10 -10.20 -0.92
CA PHE A 162 -2.03 -11.22 -1.36
C PHE A 162 -1.28 -12.51 -1.70
N LYS A 163 -1.88 -13.64 -1.36
CA LYS A 163 -1.40 -14.97 -1.77
C LYS A 163 -2.54 -15.72 -2.44
N PRO A 164 -2.42 -16.05 -3.73
CA PRO A 164 -3.44 -16.84 -4.42
C PRO A 164 -3.54 -18.28 -3.92
N SER A 165 -2.49 -18.78 -3.28
CA SER A 165 -2.49 -20.11 -2.64
C SER A 165 -1.44 -20.18 -1.53
N PRO A 166 -1.54 -21.12 -0.56
CA PRO A 166 -0.59 -21.24 0.55
C PRO A 166 0.87 -21.50 0.11
N SER A 167 1.05 -22.16 -1.04
CA SER A 167 2.37 -22.45 -1.63
C SER A 167 2.72 -21.61 -2.83
N GLY A 168 1.84 -20.69 -3.21
CA GLY A 168 2.01 -19.78 -4.34
C GLY A 168 2.90 -18.59 -4.02
N PRO A 169 3.15 -17.75 -5.01
CA PRO A 169 3.88 -16.50 -4.81
C PRO A 169 3.08 -15.56 -3.89
N THR A 170 3.81 -14.66 -3.25
CA THR A 170 3.20 -13.55 -2.50
C THR A 170 3.33 -12.29 -3.35
N TYR A 171 2.21 -11.61 -3.56
CA TYR A 171 2.15 -10.33 -4.25
C TYR A 171 1.93 -9.21 -3.26
N TYR A 172 2.80 -8.21 -3.31
CA TYR A 172 2.84 -7.11 -2.36
C TYR A 172 2.28 -5.84 -2.99
N SER A 173 1.70 -4.99 -2.17
CA SER A 173 1.31 -3.63 -2.57
C SER A 173 2.49 -2.77 -3.00
N LEU A 174 3.70 -3.11 -2.61
CA LEU A 174 4.93 -2.44 -3.00
C LEU A 174 5.65 -3.25 -4.08
N ASP A 175 5.75 -2.72 -5.29
CA ASP A 175 6.29 -3.41 -6.47
C ASP A 175 7.70 -3.92 -6.30
N GLN A 176 8.54 -3.21 -5.55
CA GLN A 176 9.91 -3.64 -5.26
C GLN A 176 10.01 -5.01 -4.55
N LEU A 177 8.95 -5.44 -3.90
CA LEU A 177 8.89 -6.74 -3.23
C LEU A 177 8.40 -7.85 -4.14
N ASN A 178 7.87 -7.52 -5.31
CA ASN A 178 7.38 -8.48 -6.29
C ASN A 178 8.53 -8.99 -7.16
N SER A 179 8.52 -10.28 -7.47
CA SER A 179 9.58 -10.93 -8.27
C SER A 179 9.58 -10.48 -9.74
N ASP A 180 8.44 -10.06 -10.24
CA ASP A 180 8.30 -9.43 -11.55
C ASP A 180 7.54 -8.10 -11.41
N PRO A 181 8.25 -6.97 -11.27
CA PRO A 181 7.63 -5.66 -11.09
C PRO A 181 6.85 -5.16 -12.32
N ARG A 182 6.97 -5.85 -13.45
CA ARG A 182 6.19 -5.53 -14.66
C ARG A 182 4.79 -6.13 -14.66
N GLN A 183 4.49 -6.98 -13.68
CA GLN A 183 3.20 -7.63 -13.50
C GLN A 183 2.59 -7.14 -12.20
N ASP A 184 1.99 -5.97 -12.29
CA ASP A 184 1.24 -5.44 -11.18
C ASP A 184 0.01 -6.33 -10.96
N ARG A 185 -0.02 -6.98 -9.78
CA ARG A 185 -1.11 -7.86 -9.33
C ARG A 185 -2.00 -7.17 -8.31
N PHE A 186 -1.72 -5.92 -8.06
CA PHE A 186 -2.35 -5.13 -7.02
C PHE A 186 -2.73 -3.77 -7.58
N VAL A 187 -3.97 -3.38 -7.40
CA VAL A 187 -4.45 -2.03 -7.68
C VAL A 187 -5.09 -1.45 -6.43
N ALA A 188 -4.87 -0.17 -6.20
CA ALA A 188 -5.38 0.55 -5.04
C ALA A 188 -6.16 1.78 -5.46
N PHE A 189 -7.27 2.03 -4.78
CA PHE A 189 -8.12 3.18 -5.00
C PHE A 189 -8.45 3.84 -3.68
N GLN A 190 -8.31 5.15 -3.60
CA GLN A 190 -8.75 5.93 -2.45
C GLN A 190 -10.15 6.49 -2.71
N ASP A 191 -11.04 6.41 -1.73
CA ASP A 191 -12.35 7.04 -1.78
C ASP A 191 -12.24 8.55 -1.58
N GLY A 192 -12.01 9.27 -2.66
CA GLY A 192 -11.81 10.73 -2.63
C GLY A 192 -10.66 11.15 -1.71
N ALA A 193 -10.93 12.06 -0.79
CA ALA A 193 -9.97 12.50 0.24
C ALA A 193 -10.17 11.76 1.58
N SER A 194 -10.92 10.67 1.60
CA SER A 194 -11.17 9.89 2.80
C SER A 194 -9.95 9.05 3.20
N THR A 195 -10.06 8.34 4.31
CA THR A 195 -9.06 7.37 4.78
C THR A 195 -9.46 5.93 4.43
N ASN A 196 -10.40 5.77 3.50
CA ASN A 196 -10.92 4.49 3.05
C ASN A 196 -10.35 4.12 1.69
N TRP A 197 -9.99 2.88 1.53
CA TRP A 197 -9.33 2.34 0.36
C TRP A 197 -9.98 1.06 -0.12
N LEU A 198 -9.99 0.87 -1.44
CA LEU A 198 -10.23 -0.40 -2.09
C LEU A 198 -8.91 -0.95 -2.59
N PHE A 199 -8.60 -2.17 -2.21
CA PHE A 199 -7.51 -2.96 -2.76
C PHE A 199 -8.09 -4.09 -3.58
N ALA A 200 -7.56 -4.28 -4.78
CA ALA A 200 -8.01 -5.32 -5.67
C ALA A 200 -6.83 -6.08 -6.26
N TYR A 201 -7.02 -7.36 -6.45
CA TYR A 201 -5.93 -8.30 -6.77
C TYR A 201 -6.30 -9.16 -7.94
N GLU A 202 -5.26 -9.54 -8.70
CA GLU A 202 -5.29 -10.48 -9.81
C GLU A 202 -4.53 -11.74 -9.43
N ASP A 203 -5.17 -12.93 -9.45
CA ASP A 203 -4.55 -14.20 -9.09
C ASP A 203 -3.93 -14.95 -10.27
N GLY A 204 -4.30 -14.60 -11.49
CA GLY A 204 -3.78 -15.18 -12.71
C GLY A 204 -2.28 -14.91 -12.92
N ASP A 205 -1.62 -15.69 -13.75
CA ASP A 205 -0.25 -15.39 -14.18
C ASP A 205 -0.24 -14.44 -15.41
N ALA A 206 0.95 -14.01 -15.83
CA ALA A 206 1.11 -13.09 -16.97
C ALA A 206 0.56 -13.63 -18.30
N VAL A 207 0.28 -14.92 -18.38
CA VAL A 207 -0.15 -15.61 -19.59
C VAL A 207 -1.63 -15.97 -19.53
N SER A 208 -2.14 -16.27 -18.35
CA SER A 208 -3.48 -16.78 -18.11
C SER A 208 -4.40 -15.82 -17.33
N GLY A 209 -3.85 -14.74 -16.73
CA GLY A 209 -4.64 -13.73 -16.03
C GLY A 209 -5.50 -12.94 -17.01
N ASP A 210 -6.72 -12.63 -16.62
CA ASP A 210 -7.62 -11.76 -17.40
C ASP A 210 -7.45 -10.28 -17.04
N PHE A 211 -6.76 -9.98 -15.96
CA PHE A 211 -6.42 -8.63 -15.51
C PHE A 211 -7.63 -7.74 -15.27
N ASP A 212 -8.71 -8.31 -14.77
CA ASP A 212 -9.89 -7.56 -14.38
C ASP A 212 -9.90 -7.19 -12.88
N TYR A 213 -8.92 -7.72 -12.11
CA TYR A 213 -8.64 -7.41 -10.69
C TYR A 213 -9.84 -7.63 -9.78
N ASN A 214 -10.70 -8.56 -10.12
CA ASN A 214 -11.86 -8.88 -9.31
C ASN A 214 -11.71 -10.18 -8.50
N ASP A 215 -10.57 -10.87 -8.61
CA ASP A 215 -10.28 -12.12 -7.92
C ASP A 215 -10.33 -12.00 -6.40
N MET A 216 -9.87 -10.88 -5.86
CA MET A 216 -10.09 -10.49 -4.48
C MET A 216 -10.14 -8.97 -4.38
N ALA A 217 -11.19 -8.44 -3.78
CA ALA A 217 -11.32 -7.03 -3.47
C ALA A 217 -11.52 -6.82 -1.96
N VAL A 218 -10.71 -5.97 -1.36
CA VAL A 218 -10.70 -5.72 0.09
C VAL A 218 -10.85 -4.23 0.36
N LYS A 219 -11.88 -3.85 1.12
CA LYS A 219 -12.03 -2.49 1.64
C LYS A 219 -11.22 -2.39 2.95
N VAL A 220 -10.37 -1.37 3.04
CA VAL A 220 -9.61 -1.05 4.24
C VAL A 220 -9.90 0.39 4.63
N GLU A 221 -10.15 0.61 5.92
CA GLU A 221 -10.49 1.93 6.45
C GLU A 221 -9.39 2.45 7.39
N SER A 222 -9.37 3.76 7.58
CA SER A 222 -8.50 4.43 8.56
C SER A 222 -7.00 4.32 8.27
N ILE A 223 -6.64 4.35 6.99
CA ILE A 223 -5.25 4.40 6.54
C ILE A 223 -5.03 5.56 5.56
N THR A 224 -3.79 6.00 5.44
CA THR A 224 -3.35 6.99 4.44
C THR A 224 -2.11 6.48 3.72
N ALA A 225 -1.96 6.88 2.46
CA ALA A 225 -0.73 6.61 1.73
C ALA A 225 0.46 7.30 2.39
N VAL A 226 1.60 6.61 2.45
CA VAL A 226 2.87 7.23 2.86
C VAL A 226 3.45 7.95 1.65
N PRO A 227 3.64 9.29 1.72
CA PRO A 227 4.25 10.01 0.62
C PRO A 227 5.67 9.52 0.33
N GLU A 228 6.00 9.39 -0.93
CA GLU A 228 7.32 8.96 -1.37
C GLU A 228 8.42 9.91 -0.87
N PRO A 229 9.61 9.38 -0.52
CA PRO A 229 10.76 10.21 -0.15
C PRO A 229 11.12 11.25 -1.21
N GLU A 230 10.88 10.95 -2.49
CA GLU A 230 11.10 11.86 -3.61
C GLU A 230 10.17 13.08 -3.56
N THR A 231 8.93 12.91 -3.13
CA THR A 231 7.98 14.02 -2.94
C THR A 231 8.48 15.02 -1.93
N TYR A 232 9.04 14.56 -0.80
CA TYR A 232 9.67 15.44 0.19
C TYR A 232 10.92 16.10 -0.36
N ALA A 233 11.75 15.38 -1.11
CA ALA A 233 12.96 15.93 -1.73
C ALA A 233 12.62 17.03 -2.75
N LEU A 234 11.61 16.83 -3.60
CA LEU A 234 11.14 17.82 -4.56
C LEU A 234 10.52 19.05 -3.86
N MET A 235 9.75 18.85 -2.80
CA MET A 235 9.19 19.93 -2.01
C MET A 235 10.28 20.78 -1.36
N LEU A 236 11.30 20.15 -0.75
CA LEU A 236 12.43 20.84 -0.15
C LEU A 236 13.28 21.55 -1.22
N ALA A 237 13.52 20.95 -2.36
CA ALA A 237 14.20 21.56 -3.49
C ALA A 237 13.43 22.78 -4.01
N GLY A 238 12.10 22.69 -4.13
CA GLY A 238 11.23 23.81 -4.53
C GLY A 238 11.26 24.96 -3.53
N LEU A 239 11.18 24.65 -2.23
CA LEU A 239 11.30 25.66 -1.16
C LEU A 239 12.68 26.32 -1.15
N GLY A 240 13.76 25.53 -1.35
CA GLY A 240 15.12 26.02 -1.48
C GLY A 240 15.30 26.99 -2.66
N ALA A 241 14.75 26.63 -3.82
CA ALA A 241 14.78 27.47 -5.02
C ALA A 241 14.02 28.80 -4.80
N MET A 242 12.83 28.74 -4.19
CA MET A 242 12.05 29.94 -3.86
C MET A 242 12.79 30.83 -2.86
N GLY A 243 13.39 30.28 -1.83
CA GLY A 243 14.21 31.01 -0.85
C GLY A 243 15.41 31.70 -1.50
N PHE A 244 16.08 31.03 -2.43
CA PHE A 244 17.19 31.61 -3.20
C PHE A 244 16.76 32.78 -4.07
N VAL A 245 15.62 32.68 -4.78
CA VAL A 245 15.08 33.75 -5.62
C VAL A 245 14.65 34.95 -4.76
N ALA A 246 13.99 34.69 -3.63
CA ALA A 246 13.56 35.75 -2.71
C ALA A 246 14.75 36.52 -2.14
N ARG A 247 15.84 35.83 -1.77
CA ARG A 247 17.08 36.46 -1.28
C ARG A 247 17.73 37.34 -2.35
N ARG A 248 17.73 36.89 -3.62
CA ARG A 248 18.29 37.65 -4.74
C ARG A 248 17.52 38.94 -5.04
N ARG A 249 16.20 38.94 -4.83
CA ARG A 249 15.35 40.18 -5.01
C ARG A 249 15.58 41.22 -3.92
N LYS A 250 15.95 40.79 -2.71
CA LYS A 250 16.18 41.67 -1.58
C LYS A 250 17.57 42.37 -1.61
N THR A 251 18.48 41.89 -2.45
CA THR A 251 19.84 42.45 -2.63
C THR A 251 19.98 43.32 -3.87
N ARG A 252 18.91 43.59 -4.57
CA ARG A 252 18.79 44.65 -5.61
C ARG A 252 17.90 45.79 -5.12
#